data_c2bdd6539bd8fea7441fa2608c11a428
#
_entry.id   c2bdd6539bd8fea7441fa2608c11a428
#
_cell.length_a   1.000
_cell.length_b   1.000
_cell.length_c   1.000
_cell.angle_alpha   90.00
_cell.angle_beta   90.00
_cell.angle_gamma   90.00
#
_symmetry.space_group_name_H-M   'P 1'
#
loop_
_entity.id
_entity.type
_entity.pdbx_description
1 polymer ?
#
loop_
_entity_poly.entity_id
_entity_poly.type
_entity_poly.pdbx_seq_one_letter_code
_entity_poly.pdbx_strand_id
1 'polypeptide(L)'
;MPIVGDAKRVLSELTDYFDEKDKVKAPSIKPWIDRLIDLKERFPRGYEEHADGTLAPQYVLETLSKTAGSDAIYVSGVGQHQMWAAQFIDYDKPRHWINSGGAGTMGFSIPAAMGAKAAMPEKEVWAIDGDGCFQMTNQEITTAALEGFPIKVALINNGNLGMVRQWQTLFYDGHYSHTKLGGEVYVPDFVKLSEALGAVSFRVTSADEVEEAIQRAREINDRPVVVEFVVGEDAQVWPMIAAGTSNSDIEYARGMRPFFGEEESAAETPEAINDTIEALEQEGN
;
A
#
# COMPACT_ATOMS: atom_id res chain seq x y z
N MET A 1 -30.74 -6.41 -9.10
CA MET A 1 -32.01 -6.07 -8.40
C MET A 1 -31.67 -5.06 -7.31
N PRO A 2 -32.17 -3.82 -7.35
CA PRO A 2 -31.97 -2.86 -6.28
C PRO A 2 -32.84 -3.21 -5.06
N ILE A 3 -32.27 -3.05 -3.86
CA ILE A 3 -33.00 -3.15 -2.59
C ILE A 3 -32.96 -1.77 -1.93
N VAL A 4 -34.11 -1.11 -1.83
CA VAL A 4 -34.22 0.23 -1.25
C VAL A 4 -34.57 0.11 0.22
N GLY A 5 -33.74 0.66 1.11
CA GLY A 5 -33.96 0.62 2.54
C GLY A 5 -32.75 1.10 3.35
N ASP A 6 -32.87 1.11 4.66
CA ASP A 6 -31.75 1.34 5.56
C ASP A 6 -30.78 0.16 5.48
N ALA A 7 -29.51 0.47 5.18
CA ALA A 7 -28.48 -0.55 4.92
C ALA A 7 -28.29 -1.52 6.09
N LYS A 8 -28.30 -1.02 7.33
CA LYS A 8 -28.14 -1.85 8.54
C LYS A 8 -29.29 -2.85 8.67
N ARG A 9 -30.52 -2.38 8.47
CA ARG A 9 -31.70 -3.21 8.55
C ARG A 9 -31.73 -4.28 7.47
N VAL A 10 -31.46 -3.89 6.21
CA VAL A 10 -31.42 -4.82 5.07
C VAL A 10 -30.33 -5.88 5.27
N LEU A 11 -29.12 -5.48 5.73
CA LEU A 11 -28.05 -6.43 6.01
C LEU A 11 -28.39 -7.37 7.16
N SER A 12 -29.03 -6.88 8.23
CA SER A 12 -29.49 -7.76 9.31
C SER A 12 -30.50 -8.79 8.82
N GLU A 13 -31.52 -8.35 8.06
CA GLU A 13 -32.54 -9.24 7.52
C GLU A 13 -31.94 -10.27 6.55
N LEU A 14 -30.94 -9.90 5.75
CA LEU A 14 -30.22 -10.84 4.89
C LEU A 14 -29.40 -11.86 5.71
N THR A 15 -28.72 -11.41 6.77
CA THR A 15 -27.96 -12.28 7.66
C THR A 15 -28.88 -13.31 8.32
N ASP A 16 -29.99 -12.85 8.90
CA ASP A 16 -31.00 -13.73 9.52
C ASP A 16 -31.55 -14.77 8.51
N TYR A 17 -31.76 -14.34 7.25
CA TYR A 17 -32.24 -15.23 6.19
C TYR A 17 -31.21 -16.31 5.82
N PHE A 18 -29.92 -15.98 5.79
CA PHE A 18 -28.85 -16.94 5.52
C PHE A 18 -28.55 -17.85 6.72
N ASP A 19 -28.78 -17.41 7.94
CA ASP A 19 -28.63 -18.23 9.14
C ASP A 19 -29.73 -19.29 9.31
N GLU A 20 -30.87 -19.14 8.64
CA GLU A 20 -31.88 -20.16 8.53
C GLU A 20 -31.40 -21.27 7.56
N LYS A 21 -30.60 -22.20 8.10
CA LYS A 21 -29.83 -23.24 7.36
C LYS A 21 -30.59 -24.07 6.33
N ASP A 22 -31.92 -24.12 6.43
CA ASP A 22 -32.76 -24.94 5.54
C ASP A 22 -33.23 -24.17 4.30
N LYS A 23 -33.07 -22.87 4.23
CA LYS A 23 -33.62 -22.02 3.17
C LYS A 23 -32.63 -21.74 2.03
N VAL A 24 -31.33 -21.79 2.29
CA VAL A 24 -30.32 -21.48 1.27
C VAL A 24 -29.29 -22.59 1.17
N LYS A 25 -29.28 -23.30 0.04
CA LYS A 25 -28.11 -24.10 -0.34
C LYS A 25 -27.04 -23.14 -0.86
N ALA A 26 -26.04 -22.84 -0.04
CA ALA A 26 -24.88 -22.11 -0.51
C ALA A 26 -24.16 -22.95 -1.58
N PRO A 27 -23.91 -22.44 -2.77
CA PRO A 27 -23.08 -23.12 -3.74
C PRO A 27 -21.67 -23.32 -3.16
N SER A 28 -21.00 -24.40 -3.57
CA SER A 28 -19.60 -24.56 -3.17
C SER A 28 -18.76 -23.45 -3.79
N ILE A 29 -18.10 -22.66 -2.96
CA ILE A 29 -17.14 -21.63 -3.40
C ILE A 29 -15.74 -22.20 -3.62
N LYS A 30 -15.56 -23.52 -3.38
CA LYS A 30 -14.24 -24.17 -3.50
C LYS A 30 -13.58 -23.98 -4.87
N PRO A 31 -14.27 -24.19 -6.01
CA PRO A 31 -13.65 -23.97 -7.32
C PRO A 31 -13.12 -22.53 -7.51
N TRP A 32 -13.83 -21.55 -6.99
CA TRP A 32 -13.39 -20.16 -7.03
C TRP A 32 -12.16 -19.92 -6.15
N ILE A 33 -12.15 -20.46 -4.95
CA ILE A 33 -10.99 -20.37 -4.05
C ILE A 33 -9.77 -21.05 -4.65
N ASP A 34 -9.95 -22.26 -5.21
CA ASP A 34 -8.87 -23.00 -5.87
C ASP A 34 -8.29 -22.20 -7.05
N ARG A 35 -9.13 -21.52 -7.85
CA ARG A 35 -8.68 -20.62 -8.92
C ARG A 35 -7.89 -19.42 -8.39
N LEU A 36 -8.35 -18.79 -7.29
CA LEU A 36 -7.62 -17.68 -6.69
C LEU A 36 -6.26 -18.10 -6.14
N ILE A 37 -6.16 -19.31 -5.59
CA ILE A 37 -4.89 -19.88 -5.13
C ILE A 37 -3.96 -20.12 -6.31
N ASP A 38 -4.43 -20.77 -7.37
CA ASP A 38 -3.66 -20.98 -8.61
C ASP A 38 -3.14 -19.65 -9.18
N LEU A 39 -4.00 -18.62 -9.28
CA LEU A 39 -3.59 -17.31 -9.75
C LEU A 39 -2.51 -16.67 -8.86
N LYS A 40 -2.60 -16.81 -7.54
CA LYS A 40 -1.58 -16.32 -6.62
C LYS A 40 -0.24 -17.04 -6.77
N GLU A 41 -0.25 -18.32 -7.07
CA GLU A 41 0.95 -19.14 -7.31
C GLU A 41 1.59 -18.80 -8.67
N ARG A 42 0.76 -18.60 -9.70
CA ARG A 42 1.21 -18.24 -11.05
C ARG A 42 1.69 -16.80 -11.16
N PHE A 43 1.10 -15.90 -10.40
CA PHE A 43 1.37 -14.46 -10.41
C PHE A 43 1.71 -13.95 -9.01
N PRO A 44 2.87 -14.38 -8.45
CA PRO A 44 3.28 -13.92 -7.13
C PRO A 44 3.55 -12.42 -7.15
N ARG A 45 3.30 -11.76 -6.04
CA ARG A 45 3.78 -10.38 -5.82
C ARG A 45 5.30 -10.38 -5.97
N GLY A 46 5.80 -9.42 -6.72
CA GLY A 46 7.24 -9.30 -6.95
C GLY A 46 7.62 -7.88 -7.34
N TYR A 47 8.91 -7.64 -7.31
CA TYR A 47 9.55 -6.43 -7.78
C TYR A 47 10.96 -6.78 -8.24
N GLU A 48 11.52 -5.96 -9.11
CA GLU A 48 12.91 -6.11 -9.51
C GLU A 48 13.80 -5.30 -8.56
N GLU A 49 14.93 -5.90 -8.18
CA GLU A 49 15.98 -5.16 -7.49
C GLU A 49 16.56 -4.11 -8.44
N HIS A 50 16.81 -2.93 -7.94
CA HIS A 50 17.42 -1.88 -8.75
C HIS A 50 18.85 -2.25 -9.14
N ALA A 51 19.16 -2.16 -10.44
CA ALA A 51 20.47 -2.53 -10.99
C ALA A 51 21.65 -1.72 -10.42
N ASP A 52 21.37 -0.53 -9.88
CA ASP A 52 22.34 0.35 -9.22
C ASP A 52 22.50 0.06 -7.71
N GLY A 53 21.79 -0.95 -7.19
CA GLY A 53 21.84 -1.34 -5.78
C GLY A 53 21.07 -0.42 -4.84
N THR A 54 20.27 0.53 -5.35
CA THR A 54 19.43 1.38 -4.50
C THR A 54 18.32 0.56 -3.86
N LEU A 55 17.91 0.96 -2.64
CA LEU A 55 16.90 0.26 -1.85
C LEU A 55 15.54 0.28 -2.57
N ALA A 56 14.93 -0.89 -2.73
CA ALA A 56 13.59 -1.01 -3.29
C ALA A 56 12.52 -0.68 -2.24
N PRO A 57 11.58 0.24 -2.50
CA PRO A 57 10.51 0.57 -1.55
C PRO A 57 9.61 -0.63 -1.23
N GLN A 58 9.42 -1.53 -2.16
CA GLN A 58 8.67 -2.77 -1.98
C GLN A 58 9.32 -3.68 -0.92
N TYR A 59 10.66 -3.81 -0.96
CA TYR A 59 11.42 -4.57 0.02
C TYR A 59 11.25 -4.00 1.44
N VAL A 60 11.30 -2.67 1.57
CA VAL A 60 11.08 -1.99 2.85
C VAL A 60 9.72 -2.35 3.43
N LEU A 61 8.66 -2.28 2.63
CA LEU A 61 7.30 -2.50 3.08
C LEU A 61 6.99 -3.99 3.35
N GLU A 62 7.55 -4.88 2.54
CA GLU A 62 7.48 -6.32 2.79
C GLU A 62 8.20 -6.69 4.10
N THR A 63 9.38 -6.14 4.33
CA THR A 63 10.13 -6.34 5.58
C THR A 63 9.39 -5.73 6.77
N LEU A 64 8.79 -4.54 6.61
CA LEU A 64 7.94 -3.94 7.64
C LEU A 64 6.74 -4.85 7.97
N SER A 65 6.06 -5.39 6.97
CA SER A 65 4.95 -6.33 7.16
C SER A 65 5.37 -7.57 7.94
N LYS A 66 6.50 -8.17 7.58
CA LYS A 66 7.03 -9.37 8.25
C LYS A 66 7.45 -9.10 9.69
N THR A 67 8.06 -7.93 9.93
CA THR A 67 8.66 -7.58 11.22
C THR A 67 7.65 -7.05 12.23
N ALA A 68 6.76 -6.14 11.84
CA ALA A 68 5.72 -5.58 12.70
C ALA A 68 4.48 -6.48 12.78
N GLY A 69 4.18 -7.21 11.71
CA GLY A 69 3.08 -8.19 11.66
C GLY A 69 1.70 -7.58 11.49
N SER A 70 0.71 -8.45 11.30
CA SER A 70 -0.68 -8.06 11.01
C SER A 70 -1.46 -7.53 12.23
N ASP A 71 -0.88 -7.58 13.43
CA ASP A 71 -1.48 -6.98 14.64
C ASP A 71 -1.19 -5.47 14.77
N ALA A 72 -0.23 -4.95 14.04
CA ALA A 72 0.04 -3.53 13.94
C ALA A 72 -1.07 -2.79 13.15
N ILE A 73 -1.23 -1.51 13.44
CA ILE A 73 -2.10 -0.61 12.67
C ILE A 73 -1.21 0.17 11.71
N TYR A 74 -1.53 0.10 10.43
CA TYR A 74 -0.82 0.81 9.38
C TYR A 74 -1.66 1.96 8.85
N VAL A 75 -1.07 3.15 8.83
CA VAL A 75 -1.73 4.38 8.37
C VAL A 75 -0.91 4.97 7.24
N SER A 76 -1.49 5.12 6.07
CA SER A 76 -0.74 5.58 4.90
C SER A 76 -1.11 7.01 4.50
N GLY A 77 -0.10 7.78 4.10
CA GLY A 77 -0.26 8.97 3.28
C GLY A 77 -0.74 8.64 1.87
N VAL A 78 -0.60 9.56 0.94
CA VAL A 78 -1.09 9.41 -0.44
C VAL A 78 0.05 9.55 -1.44
N GLY A 79 0.20 8.55 -2.31
CA GLY A 79 1.24 8.48 -3.34
C GLY A 79 1.67 7.06 -3.63
N GLN A 80 2.86 6.89 -4.23
CA GLN A 80 3.41 5.56 -4.53
C GLN A 80 3.56 4.70 -3.27
N HIS A 81 4.03 5.27 -2.16
CA HIS A 81 4.15 4.58 -0.87
C HIS A 81 2.83 3.98 -0.38
N GLN A 82 1.70 4.65 -0.62
CA GLN A 82 0.36 4.13 -0.33
C GLN A 82 0.06 2.88 -1.16
N MET A 83 0.34 2.94 -2.45
CA MET A 83 0.05 1.83 -3.37
C MET A 83 0.95 0.63 -3.08
N TRP A 84 2.25 0.84 -2.85
CA TRP A 84 3.15 -0.23 -2.44
C TRP A 84 2.75 -0.81 -1.08
N ALA A 85 2.33 0.02 -0.11
CA ALA A 85 1.85 -0.49 1.17
C ALA A 85 0.60 -1.37 1.00
N ALA A 86 -0.35 -0.97 0.13
CA ALA A 86 -1.51 -1.79 -0.19
C ALA A 86 -1.15 -3.13 -0.87
N GLN A 87 -0.02 -3.17 -1.61
CA GLN A 87 0.43 -4.37 -2.31
C GLN A 87 1.27 -5.32 -1.43
N PHE A 88 2.15 -4.78 -0.58
CA PHE A 88 3.22 -5.53 0.09
C PHE A 88 3.04 -5.72 1.60
N ILE A 89 2.07 -5.06 2.23
CA ILE A 89 1.74 -5.31 3.63
C ILE A 89 0.56 -6.28 3.71
N ASP A 90 0.63 -7.24 4.63
CA ASP A 90 -0.46 -8.18 4.88
C ASP A 90 -1.39 -7.64 5.97
N TYR A 91 -2.69 -7.59 5.66
CA TYR A 91 -3.74 -7.07 6.53
C TYR A 91 -4.74 -8.17 6.87
N ASP A 92 -4.81 -8.57 8.15
CA ASP A 92 -5.69 -9.64 8.59
C ASP A 92 -6.92 -9.14 9.36
N LYS A 93 -6.89 -7.88 9.81
CA LYS A 93 -7.92 -7.35 10.70
C LYS A 93 -8.59 -6.13 10.12
N PRO A 94 -9.92 -6.00 10.28
CA PRO A 94 -10.63 -4.77 9.94
C PRO A 94 -10.04 -3.57 10.69
N ARG A 95 -9.96 -2.41 10.00
CA ARG A 95 -9.47 -1.13 10.55
C ARG A 95 -7.98 -1.11 10.92
N HIS A 96 -7.21 -2.11 10.52
CA HIS A 96 -5.75 -2.11 10.66
C HIS A 96 -5.04 -1.48 9.45
N TRP A 97 -5.77 -1.17 8.39
CA TRP A 97 -5.34 -0.34 7.25
C TRP A 97 -6.19 0.93 7.19
N ILE A 98 -5.55 2.07 7.39
CA ILE A 98 -6.19 3.39 7.44
C ILE A 98 -5.53 4.29 6.39
N ASN A 99 -6.31 4.83 5.46
CA ASN A 99 -5.80 5.71 4.42
C ASN A 99 -6.87 6.67 3.91
N SER A 100 -6.45 7.75 3.24
CA SER A 100 -7.34 8.70 2.58
C SER A 100 -7.66 8.23 1.15
N GLY A 101 -8.31 7.05 1.00
CA GLY A 101 -8.58 6.43 -0.29
C GLY A 101 -9.63 7.15 -1.14
N GLY A 102 -10.49 7.97 -0.53
CA GLY A 102 -11.51 8.74 -1.24
C GLY A 102 -11.02 10.11 -1.70
N ALA A 103 -10.61 10.97 -0.77
CA ALA A 103 -10.16 12.33 -1.07
C ALA A 103 -8.70 12.41 -1.53
N GLY A 104 -7.87 11.41 -1.23
CA GLY A 104 -6.46 11.41 -1.63
C GLY A 104 -5.63 12.50 -0.95
N THR A 105 -5.81 12.69 0.36
CA THR A 105 -5.21 13.79 1.10
C THR A 105 -3.74 13.49 1.45
N MET A 106 -2.81 14.17 0.83
CA MET A 106 -1.41 14.17 1.25
C MET A 106 -1.27 14.74 2.67
N GLY A 107 -0.38 14.15 3.50
CA GLY A 107 -0.22 14.55 4.90
C GLY A 107 -1.24 13.90 5.86
N PHE A 108 -2.03 12.95 5.41
CA PHE A 108 -3.03 12.26 6.23
C PHE A 108 -2.39 11.33 7.27
N SER A 109 -1.26 10.69 6.98
CA SER A 109 -0.70 9.58 7.75
C SER A 109 -0.38 9.92 9.21
N ILE A 110 0.39 10.97 9.46
CA ILE A 110 0.87 11.33 10.81
C ILE A 110 -0.30 11.66 11.75
N PRO A 111 -1.18 12.63 11.44
CA PRO A 111 -2.30 12.95 12.33
C PRO A 111 -3.27 11.79 12.52
N ALA A 112 -3.50 10.98 11.48
CA ALA A 112 -4.37 9.80 11.59
C ALA A 112 -3.70 8.68 12.42
N ALA A 113 -2.38 8.49 12.33
CA ALA A 113 -1.64 7.55 13.19
C ALA A 113 -1.70 7.97 14.67
N MET A 114 -1.59 9.26 14.96
CA MET A 114 -1.79 9.80 16.32
C MET A 114 -3.21 9.47 16.82
N GLY A 115 -4.23 9.68 16.00
CA GLY A 115 -5.61 9.32 16.30
C GLY A 115 -5.79 7.81 16.56
N ALA A 116 -5.17 6.96 15.75
CA ALA A 116 -5.18 5.52 15.94
C ALA A 116 -4.48 5.11 17.25
N LYS A 117 -3.33 5.74 17.57
CA LYS A 117 -2.58 5.50 18.81
C LYS A 117 -3.35 5.98 20.04
N ALA A 118 -4.02 7.12 19.96
CA ALA A 118 -4.87 7.63 21.04
C ALA A 118 -6.08 6.69 21.30
N ALA A 119 -6.67 6.15 20.25
CA ALA A 119 -7.80 5.23 20.35
C ALA A 119 -7.41 3.83 20.82
N MET A 120 -6.20 3.37 20.50
CA MET A 120 -5.68 2.03 20.79
C MET A 120 -4.25 2.14 21.32
N PRO A 121 -4.07 2.61 22.55
CA PRO A 121 -2.74 2.93 23.10
C PRO A 121 -1.81 1.71 23.24
N GLU A 122 -2.36 0.51 23.33
CA GLU A 122 -1.59 -0.73 23.41
C GLU A 122 -1.06 -1.24 22.06
N LYS A 123 -1.63 -0.73 20.95
CA LYS A 123 -1.25 -1.18 19.60
C LYS A 123 -0.01 -0.47 19.08
N GLU A 124 0.78 -1.21 18.35
CA GLU A 124 1.84 -0.65 17.51
C GLU A 124 1.20 0.06 16.31
N VAL A 125 1.60 1.30 16.04
CA VAL A 125 1.03 2.10 14.95
C VAL A 125 2.17 2.61 14.06
N TRP A 126 2.10 2.28 12.78
CA TRP A 126 3.02 2.71 11.75
C TRP A 126 2.33 3.69 10.79
N ALA A 127 2.87 4.90 10.69
CA ALA A 127 2.57 5.82 9.60
C ALA A 127 3.51 5.51 8.43
N ILE A 128 2.97 5.23 7.25
CA ILE A 128 3.74 5.02 6.02
C ILE A 128 3.59 6.27 5.18
N ASP A 129 4.67 7.01 5.00
CA ASP A 129 4.63 8.30 4.33
C ASP A 129 5.69 8.43 3.25
N GLY A 130 5.46 9.28 2.27
CA GLY A 130 6.45 9.72 1.31
C GLY A 130 7.03 11.07 1.71
N ASP A 131 8.19 11.41 1.18
CA ASP A 131 8.87 12.69 1.44
C ASP A 131 8.00 13.91 1.15
N GLY A 132 7.23 13.89 0.07
CA GLY A 132 6.28 14.96 -0.25
C GLY A 132 5.07 15.01 0.70
N CYS A 133 4.52 13.87 1.08
CA CYS A 133 3.44 13.78 2.07
C CYS A 133 3.89 14.22 3.46
N PHE A 134 5.04 13.75 3.90
CA PHE A 134 5.63 14.08 5.20
C PHE A 134 5.79 15.58 5.39
N GLN A 135 6.21 16.29 4.35
CA GLN A 135 6.35 17.74 4.40
C GLN A 135 5.05 18.51 4.63
N MET A 136 3.89 17.90 4.40
CA MET A 136 2.59 18.55 4.59
C MET A 136 2.20 18.69 6.08
N THR A 137 2.56 17.70 6.91
CA THR A 137 2.09 17.61 8.31
C THR A 137 3.17 17.17 9.30
N ASN A 138 4.45 17.23 8.95
CA ASN A 138 5.54 16.79 9.85
C ASN A 138 5.56 17.53 11.19
N GLN A 139 5.04 18.76 11.27
CA GLN A 139 4.93 19.53 12.51
C GLN A 139 4.11 18.80 13.58
N GLU A 140 3.22 17.89 13.20
CA GLU A 140 2.43 17.08 14.15
C GLU A 140 3.28 16.06 14.93
N ILE A 141 4.50 15.80 14.50
CA ILE A 141 5.49 15.04 15.28
C ILE A 141 5.73 15.70 16.64
N THR A 142 5.74 17.04 16.69
CA THR A 142 5.86 17.77 17.96
C THR A 142 4.66 17.50 18.86
N THR A 143 3.45 17.50 18.33
CA THR A 143 2.25 17.15 19.08
C THR A 143 2.32 15.70 19.59
N ALA A 144 2.75 14.76 18.74
CA ALA A 144 2.93 13.37 19.13
C ALA A 144 3.96 13.20 20.26
N ALA A 145 5.07 13.96 20.21
CA ALA A 145 6.10 13.92 21.24
C ALA A 145 5.61 14.49 22.58
N LEU A 146 4.89 15.62 22.54
CA LEU A 146 4.35 16.28 23.73
C LEU A 146 3.25 15.45 24.41
N GLU A 147 2.38 14.83 23.63
CA GLU A 147 1.25 14.02 24.12
C GLU A 147 1.65 12.57 24.41
N GLY A 148 2.90 12.19 24.17
CA GLY A 148 3.39 10.84 24.44
C GLY A 148 2.78 9.77 23.51
N PHE A 149 2.56 10.07 22.24
CA PHE A 149 2.12 9.11 21.22
C PHE A 149 3.32 8.49 20.50
N PRO A 150 3.77 7.29 20.88
CA PRO A 150 4.94 6.65 20.30
C PRO A 150 4.59 5.99 18.95
N ILE A 151 4.12 6.80 18.00
CA ILE A 151 3.91 6.35 16.63
C ILE A 151 5.26 6.12 15.95
N LYS A 152 5.29 5.21 14.98
CA LYS A 152 6.45 4.95 14.13
C LYS A 152 6.13 5.45 12.73
N VAL A 153 7.06 6.15 12.11
CA VAL A 153 6.93 6.65 10.73
C VAL A 153 7.95 5.94 9.86
N ALA A 154 7.48 5.18 8.89
CA ALA A 154 8.28 4.68 7.78
C ALA A 154 8.23 5.72 6.66
N LEU A 155 9.25 6.55 6.58
CA LEU A 155 9.38 7.60 5.58
C LEU A 155 10.07 7.06 4.33
N ILE A 156 9.31 6.83 3.28
CA ILE A 156 9.78 6.33 1.98
C ILE A 156 10.22 7.53 1.14
N ASN A 157 11.52 7.80 1.13
CA ASN A 157 12.10 8.98 0.49
C ASN A 157 12.72 8.61 -0.85
N ASN A 158 12.05 8.95 -1.96
CA ASN A 158 12.58 8.82 -3.31
C ASN A 158 12.96 10.17 -3.94
N GLY A 159 12.92 11.27 -3.18
CA GLY A 159 13.25 12.61 -3.64
C GLY A 159 12.27 13.21 -4.65
N ASN A 160 11.05 12.65 -4.77
CA ASN A 160 10.09 13.06 -5.79
C ASN A 160 8.64 13.02 -5.31
N LEU A 161 7.79 13.82 -5.94
CA LEU A 161 6.35 13.56 -5.97
C LEU A 161 6.10 12.36 -6.89
N GLY A 162 6.41 11.16 -6.35
CA GLY A 162 6.66 9.96 -7.14
C GLY A 162 5.49 9.50 -7.99
N MET A 163 4.23 9.60 -7.53
CA MET A 163 3.08 9.22 -8.32
C MET A 163 2.87 10.17 -9.52
N VAL A 164 3.05 11.47 -9.31
CA VAL A 164 2.95 12.46 -10.41
C VAL A 164 4.08 12.24 -11.42
N ARG A 165 5.31 11.98 -10.93
CA ARG A 165 6.46 11.65 -11.78
C ARG A 165 6.19 10.39 -12.62
N GLN A 166 5.63 9.33 -12.01
CA GLN A 166 5.27 8.11 -12.74
C GLN A 166 4.26 8.38 -13.85
N TRP A 167 3.26 9.21 -13.61
CA TRP A 167 2.31 9.61 -14.65
C TRP A 167 2.97 10.42 -15.76
N GLN A 168 3.90 11.30 -15.44
CA GLN A 168 4.68 12.01 -16.45
C GLN A 168 5.54 11.06 -17.28
N THR A 169 6.09 10.01 -16.66
CA THR A 169 6.80 8.94 -17.39
C THR A 169 5.89 8.20 -18.37
N LEU A 170 4.70 7.80 -17.90
CA LEU A 170 3.81 6.93 -18.68
C LEU A 170 2.97 7.67 -19.74
N PHE A 171 2.47 8.86 -19.40
CA PHE A 171 1.46 9.53 -20.19
C PHE A 171 1.91 10.83 -20.85
N TYR A 172 3.11 11.31 -20.51
CA TYR A 172 3.67 12.57 -21.00
C TYR A 172 5.09 12.40 -21.56
N ASP A 173 5.42 11.22 -22.05
CA ASP A 173 6.71 10.89 -22.69
C ASP A 173 7.94 11.26 -21.84
N GLY A 174 7.82 11.23 -20.51
CA GLY A 174 8.89 11.62 -19.59
C GLY A 174 9.15 13.13 -19.52
N HIS A 175 8.18 13.94 -19.92
CA HIS A 175 8.28 15.39 -19.75
C HIS A 175 8.05 15.77 -18.26
N TYR A 176 9.12 15.73 -17.47
CA TYR A 176 9.05 16.01 -16.04
C TYR A 176 8.96 17.50 -15.75
N SER A 177 7.97 17.87 -14.93
CA SER A 177 7.77 19.25 -14.49
C SER A 177 7.37 19.29 -13.04
N HIS A 178 8.18 19.99 -12.21
CA HIS A 178 7.92 20.28 -10.78
C HIS A 178 7.63 19.06 -9.89
N THR A 179 8.15 17.88 -10.23
CA THR A 179 7.98 16.65 -9.43
C THR A 179 9.19 16.28 -8.61
N LYS A 180 10.38 16.79 -8.97
CA LYS A 180 11.61 16.54 -8.21
C LYS A 180 11.62 17.40 -6.95
N LEU A 181 11.74 16.77 -5.78
CA LEU A 181 11.85 17.42 -4.49
C LEU A 181 13.31 17.62 -4.06
N GLY A 182 14.23 16.87 -4.67
CA GLY A 182 15.67 16.93 -4.47
C GLY A 182 16.41 17.50 -5.69
N GLY A 183 17.69 17.85 -5.52
CA GLY A 183 18.55 18.35 -6.60
C GLY A 183 19.53 19.39 -6.06
N GLU A 184 19.86 20.42 -6.87
CA GLU A 184 20.72 21.53 -6.45
C GLU A 184 20.07 22.44 -5.38
N VAL A 185 18.78 22.27 -5.12
CA VAL A 185 18.00 23.00 -4.12
C VAL A 185 17.79 22.13 -2.90
N TYR A 186 17.90 22.69 -1.71
CA TYR A 186 17.81 22.00 -0.43
C TYR A 186 16.54 21.16 -0.29
N VAL A 187 16.73 19.83 -0.16
CA VAL A 187 15.75 18.96 0.49
C VAL A 187 16.00 19.04 1.98
N PRO A 188 14.96 19.11 2.84
CA PRO A 188 15.18 19.00 4.28
C PRO A 188 15.96 17.73 4.63
N ASP A 189 16.92 17.82 5.52
CA ASP A 189 17.46 16.62 6.17
C ASP A 189 16.37 16.09 7.11
N PHE A 190 15.64 15.09 6.67
CA PHE A 190 14.47 14.59 7.39
C PHE A 190 14.82 13.98 8.75
N VAL A 191 16.03 13.45 8.92
CA VAL A 191 16.52 13.00 10.23
C VAL A 191 16.63 14.18 11.20
N LYS A 192 17.38 15.20 10.82
CA LYS A 192 17.54 16.41 11.67
C LYS A 192 16.22 17.13 11.91
N LEU A 193 15.36 17.21 10.88
CA LEU A 193 14.03 17.80 11.01
C LEU A 193 13.19 17.05 12.04
N SER A 194 13.15 15.73 11.96
CA SER A 194 12.37 14.88 12.87
C SER A 194 12.90 14.96 14.31
N GLU A 195 14.23 14.97 14.48
CA GLU A 195 14.86 15.17 15.80
C GLU A 195 14.53 16.56 16.38
N ALA A 196 14.56 17.61 15.58
CA ALA A 196 14.19 18.96 16.00
C ALA A 196 12.70 19.05 16.41
N LEU A 197 11.84 18.21 15.86
CA LEU A 197 10.41 18.09 16.22
C LEU A 197 10.16 17.15 17.42
N GLY A 198 11.22 16.54 17.99
CA GLY A 198 11.13 15.71 19.21
C GLY A 198 11.05 14.20 18.97
N ALA A 199 11.19 13.72 17.75
CA ALA A 199 11.28 12.29 17.45
C ALA A 199 12.69 11.74 17.68
N VAL A 200 12.81 10.41 17.83
CA VAL A 200 14.04 9.70 17.50
C VAL A 200 14.03 9.45 15.99
N SER A 201 15.16 9.71 15.32
CA SER A 201 15.21 9.51 13.87
C SER A 201 16.54 8.91 13.42
N PHE A 202 16.47 8.12 12.34
CA PHE A 202 17.66 7.57 11.68
C PHE A 202 17.36 7.24 10.22
N ARG A 203 18.44 7.15 9.43
CA ARG A 203 18.38 6.93 7.98
C ARG A 203 18.87 5.54 7.64
N VAL A 204 18.22 4.90 6.69
CA VAL A 204 18.53 3.60 6.10
C VAL A 204 18.73 3.79 4.61
N THR A 205 19.84 3.27 4.08
CA THR A 205 20.22 3.41 2.67
C THR A 205 20.49 2.07 1.98
N SER A 206 20.54 0.99 2.75
CA SER A 206 20.84 -0.34 2.22
C SER A 206 19.85 -1.40 2.73
N ALA A 207 19.66 -2.46 1.98
CA ALA A 207 18.67 -3.51 2.27
C ALA A 207 18.99 -4.29 3.56
N ASP A 208 20.26 -4.50 3.86
CA ASP A 208 20.72 -5.21 5.05
C ASP A 208 20.44 -4.47 6.38
N GLU A 209 20.24 -3.16 6.32
CA GLU A 209 19.92 -2.34 7.50
C GLU A 209 18.41 -2.29 7.80
N VAL A 210 17.53 -2.64 6.85
CA VAL A 210 16.09 -2.39 6.94
C VAL A 210 15.44 -3.10 8.13
N GLU A 211 15.71 -4.40 8.30
CA GLU A 211 15.08 -5.17 9.38
C GLU A 211 15.54 -4.69 10.75
N GLU A 212 16.84 -4.44 10.93
CA GLU A 212 17.41 -3.93 12.19
C GLU A 212 16.81 -2.55 12.54
N ALA A 213 16.69 -1.68 11.54
CA ALA A 213 16.11 -0.35 11.72
C ALA A 213 14.64 -0.41 12.18
N ILE A 214 13.83 -1.31 11.58
CA ILE A 214 12.45 -1.53 11.98
C ILE A 214 12.38 -2.08 13.41
N GLN A 215 13.20 -3.07 13.76
CA GLN A 215 13.26 -3.62 15.12
C GLN A 215 13.64 -2.54 16.14
N ARG A 216 14.67 -1.76 15.85
CA ARG A 216 15.09 -0.64 16.69
C ARG A 216 13.96 0.39 16.89
N ALA A 217 13.21 0.71 15.86
CA ALA A 217 12.07 1.62 15.98
C ALA A 217 10.97 1.05 16.91
N ARG A 218 10.74 -0.26 16.87
CA ARG A 218 9.75 -0.95 17.69
C ARG A 218 10.10 -0.93 19.18
N GLU A 219 11.38 -0.93 19.52
CA GLU A 219 11.85 -0.89 20.90
C GLU A 219 11.60 0.47 21.58
N ILE A 220 11.49 1.54 20.81
CA ILE A 220 11.29 2.91 21.31
C ILE A 220 9.79 3.17 21.48
N ASN A 221 9.31 3.20 22.74
CA ASN A 221 7.89 3.32 23.04
C ASN A 221 7.54 4.50 23.97
N ASP A 222 8.44 5.46 24.12
CA ASP A 222 8.26 6.67 24.93
C ASP A 222 8.04 7.94 24.10
N ARG A 223 8.28 7.90 22.80
CA ARG A 223 8.18 9.02 21.87
C ARG A 223 8.01 8.58 20.41
N PRO A 224 7.65 9.49 19.50
CA PRO A 224 7.59 9.15 18.07
C PRO A 224 8.98 8.79 17.52
N VAL A 225 8.98 7.90 16.50
CA VAL A 225 10.18 7.48 15.77
C VAL A 225 9.97 7.73 14.29
N VAL A 226 10.96 8.29 13.61
CA VAL A 226 10.95 8.43 12.15
C VAL A 226 12.13 7.68 11.56
N VAL A 227 11.86 6.66 10.78
CA VAL A 227 12.86 5.92 10.01
C VAL A 227 12.79 6.37 8.57
N GLU A 228 13.81 7.07 8.10
CA GLU A 228 13.93 7.48 6.71
C GLU A 228 14.57 6.38 5.89
N PHE A 229 13.83 5.79 4.97
CA PHE A 229 14.32 4.83 3.99
C PHE A 229 14.55 5.57 2.66
N VAL A 230 15.81 5.73 2.28
CA VAL A 230 16.19 6.35 1.00
C VAL A 230 16.12 5.28 -0.08
N VAL A 231 15.13 5.42 -0.96
CA VAL A 231 14.80 4.43 -1.98
C VAL A 231 15.10 4.93 -3.40
N GLY A 232 15.09 4.02 -4.36
CA GLY A 232 15.35 4.35 -5.75
C GLY A 232 14.39 5.43 -6.31
N GLU A 233 14.96 6.42 -6.99
CA GLU A 233 14.23 7.56 -7.58
C GLU A 233 13.24 7.11 -8.66
N ASP A 234 13.59 6.07 -9.42
CA ASP A 234 12.82 5.58 -10.57
C ASP A 234 11.92 4.38 -10.24
N ALA A 235 11.79 4.03 -8.95
CA ALA A 235 10.85 3.00 -8.52
C ALA A 235 9.41 3.36 -8.91
N GLN A 236 8.71 2.41 -9.54
CA GLN A 236 7.35 2.60 -10.03
C GLN A 236 6.39 1.59 -9.42
N VAL A 237 5.13 1.95 -9.37
CA VAL A 237 4.04 1.06 -8.95
C VAL A 237 3.54 0.27 -10.14
N TRP A 238 3.58 -1.04 -10.03
CA TRP A 238 3.08 -1.96 -11.05
C TRP A 238 2.28 -3.10 -10.44
N PRO A 239 1.28 -3.66 -11.14
CA PRO A 239 0.67 -3.12 -12.37
C PRO A 239 -0.12 -1.84 -12.11
N MET A 240 -0.45 -1.09 -13.17
CA MET A 240 -1.24 0.13 -13.09
C MET A 240 -2.34 0.13 -14.15
N ILE A 241 -3.52 0.66 -13.78
CA ILE A 241 -4.64 0.88 -14.70
C ILE A 241 -4.84 2.38 -14.81
N ALA A 242 -4.77 2.90 -16.03
CA ALA A 242 -4.97 4.34 -16.28
C ALA A 242 -6.41 4.76 -15.97
N ALA A 243 -6.58 5.98 -15.47
CA ALA A 243 -7.91 6.53 -15.21
C ALA A 243 -8.74 6.59 -16.52
N GLY A 244 -9.98 6.10 -16.46
CA GLY A 244 -10.89 6.09 -17.60
C GLY A 244 -10.74 4.90 -18.55
N THR A 245 -9.86 3.94 -18.25
CA THR A 245 -9.70 2.70 -19.01
C THR A 245 -10.41 1.52 -18.31
N SER A 246 -10.51 0.39 -19.00
CA SER A 246 -11.03 -0.85 -18.43
C SER A 246 -10.01 -1.50 -17.49
N ASN A 247 -10.49 -2.29 -16.53
CA ASN A 247 -9.64 -3.17 -15.72
C ASN A 247 -8.88 -4.21 -16.55
N SER A 248 -9.28 -4.43 -17.79
CA SER A 248 -8.58 -5.30 -18.74
C SER A 248 -7.41 -4.59 -19.43
N ASP A 249 -7.32 -3.26 -19.33
CA ASP A 249 -6.28 -2.44 -19.95
C ASP A 249 -5.18 -2.15 -18.92
N ILE A 250 -4.51 -3.21 -18.47
CA ILE A 250 -3.47 -3.12 -17.44
C ILE A 250 -2.16 -2.67 -18.06
N GLU A 251 -1.60 -1.58 -17.53
CA GLU A 251 -0.26 -1.12 -17.85
C GLU A 251 0.77 -1.86 -17.00
N TYR A 252 1.76 -2.43 -17.68
CA TYR A 252 2.92 -3.08 -17.06
C TYR A 252 4.16 -2.21 -17.23
N ALA A 253 5.21 -2.47 -16.44
CA ALA A 253 6.48 -1.81 -16.62
C ALA A 253 7.00 -1.97 -18.05
N ARG A 254 7.44 -0.89 -18.66
CA ARG A 254 8.11 -0.95 -19.98
C ARG A 254 9.34 -1.87 -19.88
N GLY A 255 9.36 -2.92 -20.69
CA GLY A 255 10.45 -3.92 -20.69
C GLY A 255 10.28 -5.07 -19.72
N MET A 256 9.38 -5.01 -18.75
CA MET A 256 8.92 -6.23 -18.08
C MET A 256 8.09 -7.02 -19.09
N ARG A 257 8.54 -8.24 -19.38
CA ARG A 257 7.62 -9.22 -19.92
C ARG A 257 6.59 -9.44 -18.81
N PRO A 258 5.26 -9.37 -19.11
CA PRO A 258 4.30 -9.89 -18.18
C PRO A 258 4.79 -11.28 -17.76
N PHE A 259 4.63 -11.65 -16.50
CA PHE A 259 4.94 -13.00 -16.01
C PHE A 259 4.12 -14.10 -16.72
N PHE A 260 3.23 -13.70 -17.61
CA PHE A 260 2.51 -14.53 -18.56
C PHE A 260 3.44 -14.86 -19.73
N GLY A 261 3.80 -16.11 -19.93
CA GLY A 261 4.46 -16.56 -21.15
C GLY A 261 3.61 -16.17 -22.38
N GLU A 262 4.25 -15.97 -23.54
CA GLU A 262 3.55 -15.61 -24.77
C GLU A 262 2.41 -16.61 -25.15
N GLU A 263 2.50 -17.86 -24.69
CA GLU A 263 1.46 -18.88 -24.87
C GLU A 263 0.27 -18.72 -23.93
N GLU A 264 0.43 -18.09 -22.76
CA GLU A 264 -0.64 -17.87 -21.78
C GLU A 264 -1.43 -16.59 -22.04
N SER A 265 -0.83 -15.57 -22.66
CA SER A 265 -1.54 -14.35 -23.06
C SER A 265 -2.58 -14.61 -24.17
N ALA A 266 -2.38 -15.67 -24.96
CA ALA A 266 -3.35 -16.10 -25.96
C ALA A 266 -4.55 -16.88 -25.36
N ALA A 267 -4.38 -17.49 -24.19
CA ALA A 267 -5.42 -18.24 -23.49
C ALA A 267 -6.33 -17.36 -22.61
N GLU A 268 -5.93 -16.12 -22.31
CA GLU A 268 -6.69 -15.17 -21.51
C GLU A 268 -7.18 -13.96 -22.32
N THR A 269 -7.40 -14.12 -23.61
CA THR A 269 -8.14 -13.13 -24.39
C THR A 269 -9.57 -12.99 -23.86
N PRO A 270 -10.21 -11.82 -23.99
CA PRO A 270 -11.61 -11.64 -23.61
C PRO A 270 -12.54 -12.72 -24.18
N GLU A 271 -12.20 -13.29 -25.34
CA GLU A 271 -12.91 -14.42 -25.96
C GLU A 271 -12.73 -15.71 -25.16
N ALA A 272 -11.52 -16.06 -24.74
CA ALA A 272 -11.27 -17.27 -23.94
C ALA A 272 -11.89 -17.19 -22.53
N ILE A 273 -11.96 -15.98 -21.94
CA ILE A 273 -12.64 -15.75 -20.67
C ILE A 273 -14.16 -15.92 -20.84
N ASN A 274 -14.75 -15.40 -21.91
CA ASN A 274 -16.17 -15.57 -22.21
C ASN A 274 -16.51 -17.04 -22.47
N ASP A 275 -15.71 -17.76 -23.24
CA ASP A 275 -15.87 -19.18 -23.49
C ASP A 275 -15.82 -20.00 -22.18
N THR A 276 -14.96 -19.62 -21.25
CA THR A 276 -14.86 -20.24 -19.91
C THR A 276 -16.11 -19.94 -19.07
N ILE A 277 -16.63 -18.72 -19.12
CA ILE A 277 -17.86 -18.33 -18.42
C ILE A 277 -19.06 -19.06 -18.99
N GLU A 278 -19.20 -19.14 -20.31
CA GLU A 278 -20.28 -19.87 -20.97
C GLU A 278 -20.22 -21.38 -20.68
N ALA A 279 -19.03 -21.99 -20.62
CA ALA A 279 -18.85 -23.37 -20.22
C ALA A 279 -19.28 -23.63 -18.78
N LEU A 280 -18.96 -22.74 -17.85
CA LEU A 280 -19.38 -22.85 -16.45
C LEU A 280 -20.89 -22.63 -16.25
N GLU A 281 -21.52 -21.82 -17.08
CA GLU A 281 -22.98 -21.64 -17.06
C GLU A 281 -23.73 -22.87 -17.62
N GLN A 282 -23.11 -23.60 -18.55
CA GLN A 282 -23.68 -24.84 -19.11
C GLN A 282 -23.53 -26.05 -18.17
N GLU A 283 -22.51 -26.11 -17.34
CA GLU A 283 -22.32 -27.18 -16.33
C GLU A 283 -23.15 -26.93 -15.04
N GLY A 284 -23.72 -25.76 -14.87
CA GLY A 284 -24.53 -25.37 -13.71
C GLY A 284 -26.06 -25.52 -13.88
N ASN A 285 -26.51 -26.00 -15.04
CA ASN A 285 -27.89 -26.41 -15.34
C ASN A 285 -27.94 -27.93 -15.41
#